data_c4c0e157be60af4bffe6620f44ac9000
#
_entry.id   c4c0e157be60af4bffe6620f44ac9000
#
_cell.length_a   1.000
_cell.length_b   1.000
_cell.length_c   1.000
_cell.angle_alpha   90.00
_cell.angle_beta   90.00
_cell.angle_gamma   90.00
#
_symmetry.space_group_name_H-M   'P 1'
#
loop_
_entity.id
_entity.type
_entity.pdbx_description
1 polymer ?
#
loop_
_entity_poly.entity_id
_entity_poly.type
_entity_poly.pdbx_seq_one_letter_code
_entity_poly.pdbx_strand_id
1 'polypeptide(L)'
;MAYRISKVSIHNYRSVKNLSLIVPKNGGPIVICGSNNVGKTNFLRAVDLFFNETNFKALNDIPYEIVEATRGAGYKTTISIDFVDNKTKGRIFIKKVFKEQAGENIIEKTAYKKPHRSKRENLTEADLNKFLDDFRFIFVESSNVDIPVLVAQITKTNVLSGLDKLRKKQSKPLDILKNFISESEKSLQNIEVNISKNFKEFAEGVGTFTEGLEIKEWGVKFIFPKYELLREAIGTMVSLVLQDSNQKELDAKGSGIQRILLLSLIKYISKNTKKTVI
;
A
#
# COMPACT_ATOMS: atom_id res chain seq x y z
N MET A 1 -4.89 4.81 16.60
CA MET A 1 -5.90 3.77 16.90
C MET A 1 -5.24 2.41 16.81
N ALA A 2 -5.78 1.39 17.50
CA ALA A 2 -5.10 0.10 17.58
C ALA A 2 -5.97 -1.04 17.00
N TYR A 3 -6.69 -0.77 15.91
CA TYR A 3 -7.43 -1.79 15.18
C TYR A 3 -6.50 -2.65 14.34
N ARG A 4 -6.77 -3.96 14.30
CA ARG A 4 -6.12 -4.91 13.42
C ARG A 4 -7.18 -5.72 12.67
N ILE A 5 -6.84 -6.24 11.53
CA ILE A 5 -7.66 -7.24 10.84
C ILE A 5 -7.66 -8.52 11.67
N SER A 6 -8.84 -9.10 11.88
CA SER A 6 -9.00 -10.36 12.59
C SER A 6 -9.53 -11.48 11.70
N LYS A 7 -10.28 -11.13 10.65
CA LYS A 7 -10.82 -12.09 9.71
C LYS A 7 -11.03 -11.42 8.36
N VAL A 8 -10.76 -12.15 7.29
CA VAL A 8 -11.08 -11.79 5.90
C VAL A 8 -11.95 -12.90 5.33
N SER A 9 -13.08 -12.56 4.73
CA SER A 9 -13.94 -13.53 4.03
C SER A 9 -14.23 -13.03 2.63
N ILE A 10 -14.09 -13.92 1.66
CA ILE A 10 -14.23 -13.64 0.23
C ILE A 10 -15.18 -14.67 -0.37
N HIS A 11 -16.18 -14.20 -1.11
CA HIS A 11 -17.12 -15.03 -1.85
C HIS A 11 -17.16 -14.58 -3.31
N ASN A 12 -17.06 -15.54 -4.21
CA ASN A 12 -17.25 -15.36 -5.65
C ASN A 12 -16.33 -14.27 -6.24
N TYR A 13 -15.04 -14.40 -5.99
CA TYR A 13 -14.03 -13.52 -6.58
C TYR A 13 -13.06 -14.33 -7.42
N ARG A 14 -13.08 -14.17 -8.73
CA ARG A 14 -12.26 -14.93 -9.68
C ARG A 14 -12.35 -16.44 -9.39
N SER A 15 -11.22 -17.11 -9.13
CA SER A 15 -11.20 -18.53 -8.77
C SER A 15 -11.61 -18.83 -7.32
N VAL A 16 -11.82 -17.80 -6.49
CA VAL A 16 -12.16 -17.98 -5.08
C VAL A 16 -13.69 -18.05 -4.92
N LYS A 17 -14.23 -19.26 -4.78
CA LYS A 17 -15.68 -19.46 -4.54
C LYS A 17 -16.07 -19.04 -3.13
N ASN A 18 -15.38 -19.54 -2.12
CA ASN A 18 -15.61 -19.21 -0.72
C ASN A 18 -14.32 -19.42 0.07
N LEU A 19 -13.85 -18.38 0.72
CA LEU A 19 -12.64 -18.42 1.53
C LEU A 19 -12.83 -17.56 2.76
N SER A 20 -12.41 -18.08 3.90
CA SER A 20 -12.40 -17.35 5.16
C SER A 20 -11.05 -17.56 5.86
N LEU A 21 -10.32 -16.48 6.06
CA LEU A 21 -9.01 -16.48 6.72
C LEU A 21 -9.13 -15.76 8.07
N ILE A 22 -8.73 -16.45 9.13
CA ILE A 22 -8.60 -15.86 10.47
C ILE A 22 -7.16 -15.38 10.64
N VAL A 23 -7.00 -14.10 10.94
CA VAL A 23 -5.69 -13.48 11.17
C VAL A 23 -5.24 -13.74 12.61
N PRO A 24 -4.02 -14.25 12.84
CA PRO A 24 -3.50 -14.50 14.19
C PRO A 24 -3.50 -13.26 15.08
N LYS A 25 -3.76 -13.44 16.37
CA LYS A 25 -3.83 -12.34 17.34
C LYS A 25 -2.51 -11.61 17.56
N ASN A 26 -1.42 -12.33 17.46
CA ASN A 26 -0.09 -11.81 17.81
C ASN A 26 0.54 -10.95 16.71
N GLY A 27 -0.16 -10.75 15.58
CA GLY A 27 0.45 -10.15 14.40
C GLY A 27 1.52 -11.07 13.80
N GLY A 28 2.14 -10.64 12.76
CA GLY A 28 3.18 -11.39 12.06
C GLY A 28 2.80 -11.70 10.62
N PRO A 29 3.75 -12.20 9.83
CA PRO A 29 3.50 -12.51 8.44
C PRO A 29 2.52 -13.67 8.30
N ILE A 30 1.58 -13.54 7.37
CA ILE A 30 0.70 -14.62 6.94
C ILE A 30 1.27 -15.15 5.64
N VAL A 31 1.65 -16.43 5.65
CA VAL A 31 2.18 -17.09 4.45
C VAL A 31 1.07 -17.92 3.83
N ILE A 32 0.76 -17.66 2.55
CA ILE A 32 -0.22 -18.40 1.77
C ILE A 32 0.54 -19.32 0.81
N CYS A 33 0.53 -20.62 1.11
CA CYS A 33 1.19 -21.65 0.31
C CYS A 33 0.18 -22.47 -0.49
N GLY A 34 0.64 -23.07 -1.59
CA GLY A 34 -0.14 -23.97 -2.43
C GLY A 34 0.45 -24.06 -3.84
N SER A 35 -0.05 -25.00 -4.64
CA SER A 35 0.35 -25.16 -6.04
C SER A 35 0.03 -23.91 -6.88
N ASN A 36 0.61 -23.83 -8.08
CA ASN A 36 0.33 -22.70 -8.97
C ASN A 36 -1.15 -22.74 -9.41
N ASN A 37 -1.70 -21.57 -9.70
CA ASN A 37 -3.09 -21.35 -10.18
C ASN A 37 -4.23 -21.70 -9.21
N VAL A 38 -3.95 -22.02 -7.94
CA VAL A 38 -5.01 -22.27 -6.93
C VAL A 38 -5.66 -21.01 -6.36
N GLY A 39 -5.30 -19.84 -6.85
CA GLY A 39 -5.94 -18.58 -6.42
C GLY A 39 -5.23 -17.81 -5.31
N LYS A 40 -3.98 -18.12 -4.94
CA LYS A 40 -3.21 -17.38 -3.92
C LYS A 40 -3.17 -15.88 -4.18
N THR A 41 -2.82 -15.49 -5.40
CA THR A 41 -2.79 -14.07 -5.80
C THR A 41 -4.20 -13.46 -5.83
N ASN A 42 -5.23 -14.24 -6.15
CA ASN A 42 -6.60 -13.75 -6.14
C ASN A 42 -7.09 -13.41 -4.73
N PHE A 43 -6.61 -14.11 -3.70
CA PHE A 43 -6.87 -13.70 -2.32
C PHE A 43 -6.31 -12.30 -2.03
N LEU A 44 -5.06 -12.05 -2.38
CA LEU A 44 -4.42 -10.74 -2.16
C LEU A 44 -5.10 -9.63 -2.99
N ARG A 45 -5.44 -9.91 -4.24
CA ARG A 45 -6.18 -8.98 -5.10
C ARG A 45 -7.59 -8.69 -4.58
N ALA A 46 -8.27 -9.64 -3.94
CA ALA A 46 -9.55 -9.40 -3.31
C ALA A 46 -9.41 -8.46 -2.10
N VAL A 47 -8.33 -8.61 -1.32
CA VAL A 47 -8.05 -7.68 -0.21
C VAL A 47 -7.69 -6.29 -0.76
N ASP A 48 -6.92 -6.21 -1.85
CA ASP A 48 -6.67 -4.94 -2.54
C ASP A 48 -7.97 -4.28 -3.01
N LEU A 49 -8.84 -5.04 -3.67
CA LEU A 49 -10.15 -4.55 -4.11
C LEU A 49 -11.01 -4.02 -2.96
N PHE A 50 -10.91 -4.61 -1.78
CA PHE A 50 -11.63 -4.11 -0.61
C PHE A 50 -11.19 -2.70 -0.20
N PHE A 51 -9.89 -2.38 -0.31
CA PHE A 51 -9.36 -1.05 0.02
C PHE A 51 -9.39 -0.10 -1.18
N ASN A 52 -9.24 -0.61 -2.41
CA ASN A 52 -9.12 0.13 -3.66
C ASN A 52 -10.27 -0.24 -4.62
N GLU A 53 -11.48 0.24 -4.32
CA GLU A 53 -12.73 -0.14 -4.99
C GLU A 53 -12.72 0.15 -6.50
N THR A 54 -11.97 1.16 -6.93
CA THR A 54 -11.84 1.56 -8.36
C THR A 54 -11.19 0.49 -9.22
N ASN A 55 -10.54 -0.51 -8.61
CA ASN A 55 -9.90 -1.62 -9.33
C ASN A 55 -10.89 -2.71 -9.77
N PHE A 56 -12.18 -2.61 -9.40
CA PHE A 56 -13.19 -3.60 -9.76
C PHE A 56 -13.46 -3.63 -11.27
N LYS A 57 -13.34 -4.81 -11.85
CA LYS A 57 -13.68 -5.09 -13.26
C LYS A 57 -14.56 -6.33 -13.32
N ALA A 58 -15.87 -6.15 -13.50
CA ALA A 58 -16.86 -7.21 -13.41
C ALA A 58 -16.50 -8.43 -14.29
N LEU A 59 -16.13 -8.21 -15.55
CA LEU A 59 -15.71 -9.26 -16.50
C LEU A 59 -14.56 -10.15 -15.99
N ASN A 60 -13.64 -9.58 -15.19
CA ASN A 60 -12.45 -10.28 -14.72
C ASN A 60 -12.58 -10.80 -13.29
N ASP A 61 -13.42 -10.15 -12.48
CA ASP A 61 -13.46 -10.34 -11.04
C ASP A 61 -14.64 -11.22 -10.60
N ILE A 62 -15.73 -11.27 -11.39
CA ILE A 62 -16.85 -12.16 -11.14
C ILE A 62 -16.60 -13.50 -11.86
N PRO A 63 -16.71 -14.65 -11.17
CA PRO A 63 -16.53 -15.95 -11.80
C PRO A 63 -17.54 -16.20 -12.93
N TYR A 64 -17.07 -16.62 -14.10
CA TYR A 64 -17.90 -16.88 -15.28
C TYR A 64 -19.02 -17.91 -15.01
N GLU A 65 -18.73 -18.96 -14.25
CA GLU A 65 -19.70 -19.98 -13.85
C GLU A 65 -20.94 -19.41 -13.11
N ILE A 66 -20.77 -18.28 -12.43
CA ILE A 66 -21.86 -17.61 -11.71
C ILE A 66 -22.66 -16.74 -12.68
N VAL A 67 -22.00 -16.22 -13.74
CA VAL A 67 -22.65 -15.44 -14.79
C VAL A 67 -23.67 -16.30 -15.54
N GLU A 68 -23.36 -17.56 -15.81
CA GLU A 68 -24.28 -18.49 -16.53
C GLU A 68 -25.38 -19.08 -15.64
N ALA A 69 -25.10 -19.33 -14.36
CA ALA A 69 -26.00 -20.08 -13.49
C ALA A 69 -27.20 -19.28 -12.95
N THR A 70 -27.13 -17.94 -12.97
CA THR A 70 -28.14 -17.08 -12.32
C THR A 70 -28.80 -16.11 -13.30
N ARG A 71 -29.74 -16.60 -14.09
CA ARG A 71 -30.67 -15.73 -14.81
C ARG A 71 -31.50 -14.95 -13.78
N GLY A 72 -31.08 -13.69 -13.48
CA GLY A 72 -31.88 -12.72 -12.74
C GLY A 72 -31.46 -12.34 -11.32
N ALA A 73 -30.58 -13.05 -10.65
CA ALA A 73 -30.03 -12.60 -9.36
C ALA A 73 -28.60 -12.08 -9.60
N GLY A 74 -28.44 -10.78 -9.67
CA GLY A 74 -27.19 -10.11 -10.06
C GLY A 74 -25.94 -10.76 -9.50
N TYR A 75 -24.99 -10.94 -10.38
CA TYR A 75 -23.65 -11.45 -10.10
C TYR A 75 -22.96 -10.57 -9.10
N LYS A 76 -22.54 -11.15 -7.98
CA LYS A 76 -21.92 -10.39 -6.93
C LYS A 76 -20.71 -11.08 -6.35
N THR A 77 -19.63 -10.34 -6.30
CA THR A 77 -18.47 -10.64 -5.45
C THR A 77 -18.71 -10.01 -4.08
N THR A 78 -18.47 -10.76 -3.03
CA THR A 78 -18.58 -10.25 -1.67
C THR A 78 -17.26 -10.37 -0.94
N ILE A 79 -16.78 -9.25 -0.40
CA ILE A 79 -15.59 -9.22 0.44
C ILE A 79 -15.96 -8.60 1.79
N SER A 80 -15.64 -9.27 2.86
CA SER A 80 -15.87 -8.75 4.21
C SER A 80 -14.61 -8.87 5.07
N ILE A 81 -14.36 -7.84 5.87
CA ILE A 81 -13.24 -7.79 6.80
C ILE A 81 -13.76 -7.43 8.20
N ASP A 82 -13.30 -8.21 9.17
CA ASP A 82 -13.51 -7.95 10.60
C ASP A 82 -12.28 -7.27 11.18
N PHE A 83 -12.46 -6.14 11.80
CA PHE A 83 -11.45 -5.41 12.55
C PHE A 83 -11.71 -5.54 14.05
N VAL A 84 -10.65 -5.69 14.83
CA VAL A 84 -10.71 -5.76 16.29
C VAL A 84 -9.81 -4.70 16.89
N ASP A 85 -10.36 -3.94 17.82
CA ASP A 85 -9.57 -3.01 18.65
C ASP A 85 -8.74 -3.81 19.66
N ASN A 86 -7.43 -3.61 19.63
CA ASN A 86 -6.52 -4.32 20.53
C ASN A 86 -6.72 -3.95 22.00
N LYS A 87 -7.21 -2.74 22.29
CA LYS A 87 -7.42 -2.23 23.65
C LYS A 87 -8.81 -2.60 24.18
N THR A 88 -9.86 -2.19 23.48
CA THR A 88 -11.25 -2.31 23.95
C THR A 88 -11.89 -3.63 23.59
N LYS A 89 -11.27 -4.44 22.70
CA LYS A 89 -11.84 -5.67 22.11
C LYS A 89 -13.14 -5.42 21.33
N GLY A 90 -13.48 -4.17 21.08
CA GLY A 90 -14.56 -3.80 20.18
C GLY A 90 -14.28 -4.28 18.75
N ARG A 91 -15.33 -4.59 17.98
CA ARG A 91 -15.23 -5.08 16.62
C ARG A 91 -15.89 -4.10 15.66
N ILE A 92 -15.32 -3.97 14.48
CA ILE A 92 -15.92 -3.32 13.32
C ILE A 92 -15.96 -4.35 12.21
N PHE A 93 -17.15 -4.60 11.68
CA PHE A 93 -17.35 -5.46 10.52
C PHE A 93 -17.69 -4.59 9.33
N ILE A 94 -17.02 -4.83 8.21
CA ILE A 94 -17.30 -4.15 6.95
C ILE A 94 -17.45 -5.20 5.87
N LYS A 95 -18.57 -5.10 5.14
CA LYS A 95 -18.88 -5.95 4.00
C LYS A 95 -19.07 -5.06 2.77
N LYS A 96 -18.39 -5.38 1.70
CA LYS A 96 -18.55 -4.76 0.38
C LYS A 96 -19.07 -5.81 -0.60
N VAL A 97 -20.11 -5.45 -1.33
CA VAL A 97 -20.69 -6.28 -2.39
C VAL A 97 -20.46 -5.56 -3.70
N PHE A 98 -19.73 -6.19 -4.58
CA PHE A 98 -19.40 -5.69 -5.91
C PHE A 98 -20.27 -6.43 -6.93
N LYS A 99 -21.00 -5.68 -7.74
CA LYS A 99 -21.87 -6.22 -8.79
C LYS A 99 -21.86 -5.31 -10.00
N GLU A 100 -22.23 -5.85 -11.14
CA GLU A 100 -22.54 -5.09 -12.34
C GLU A 100 -24.05 -5.09 -12.56
N GLN A 101 -24.61 -3.96 -12.87
CA GLN A 101 -26.00 -3.82 -13.23
C GLN A 101 -26.13 -2.81 -14.38
N ALA A 102 -26.75 -3.23 -15.46
CA ALA A 102 -26.93 -2.41 -16.66
C ALA A 102 -25.61 -1.80 -17.22
N GLY A 103 -24.50 -2.54 -17.12
CA GLY A 103 -23.18 -2.08 -17.58
C GLY A 103 -22.44 -1.17 -16.62
N GLU A 104 -23.03 -0.87 -15.46
CA GLU A 104 -22.37 -0.05 -14.43
C GLU A 104 -21.92 -0.88 -13.23
N ASN A 105 -20.74 -0.55 -12.71
CA ASN A 105 -20.22 -1.16 -11.50
C ASN A 105 -20.91 -0.55 -10.28
N ILE A 106 -21.58 -1.37 -9.49
CA ILE A 106 -22.25 -0.98 -8.26
C ILE A 106 -21.53 -1.59 -7.07
N ILE A 107 -21.24 -0.79 -6.05
CA ILE A 107 -20.61 -1.22 -4.82
C ILE A 107 -21.54 -0.91 -3.63
N GLU A 108 -22.09 -1.96 -3.02
CA GLU A 108 -22.91 -1.84 -1.83
C GLU A 108 -22.05 -2.05 -0.58
N LYS A 109 -22.14 -1.14 0.37
CA LYS A 109 -21.36 -1.18 1.62
C LYS A 109 -22.29 -1.41 2.80
N THR A 110 -21.93 -2.35 3.64
CA THR A 110 -22.59 -2.57 4.94
C THR A 110 -21.52 -2.59 6.02
N ALA A 111 -21.64 -1.73 7.00
CA ALA A 111 -20.69 -1.67 8.10
C ALA A 111 -21.41 -1.53 9.44
N TYR A 112 -20.89 -2.21 10.46
CA TYR A 112 -21.36 -2.04 11.82
C TYR A 112 -20.23 -2.11 12.83
N LYS A 113 -20.41 -1.37 13.91
CA LYS A 113 -19.57 -1.41 15.10
C LYS A 113 -20.27 -2.24 16.19
N LYS A 114 -19.52 -3.13 16.81
CA LYS A 114 -19.96 -3.87 17.99
C LYS A 114 -18.97 -3.60 19.12
N PRO A 115 -19.23 -2.64 20.01
CA PRO A 115 -18.42 -2.44 21.20
C PRO A 115 -18.40 -3.73 22.04
N HIS A 116 -17.38 -3.89 22.88
CA HIS A 116 -17.29 -5.06 23.74
C HIS A 116 -18.48 -5.13 24.69
N ARG A 117 -19.25 -6.25 24.65
CA ARG A 117 -20.47 -6.49 25.46
C ARG A 117 -21.66 -5.55 25.19
N SER A 118 -21.65 -4.79 24.08
CA SER A 118 -22.74 -3.88 23.71
C SER A 118 -23.51 -4.36 22.48
N LYS A 119 -24.65 -3.70 22.21
CA LYS A 119 -25.45 -3.94 21.00
C LYS A 119 -24.68 -3.48 19.75
N ARG A 120 -25.05 -4.06 18.62
CA ARG A 120 -24.52 -3.70 17.30
C ARG A 120 -25.10 -2.35 16.87
N GLU A 121 -24.23 -1.47 16.36
CA GLU A 121 -24.56 -0.15 15.83
C GLU A 121 -24.13 -0.09 14.36
N ASN A 122 -25.02 0.32 13.47
CA ASN A 122 -24.66 0.54 12.07
C ASN A 122 -23.80 1.79 11.95
N LEU A 123 -22.78 1.71 11.11
CA LEU A 123 -21.94 2.85 10.78
C LEU A 123 -22.52 3.62 9.60
N THR A 124 -22.48 4.93 9.67
CA THR A 124 -22.77 5.78 8.51
C THR A 124 -21.64 5.65 7.46
N GLU A 125 -21.92 6.02 6.23
CA GLU A 125 -20.90 5.99 5.18
C GLU A 125 -19.70 6.93 5.50
N ALA A 126 -19.99 8.09 6.10
CA ALA A 126 -18.96 9.03 6.54
C ALA A 126 -18.05 8.44 7.63
N ASP A 127 -18.64 7.74 8.61
CA ASP A 127 -17.84 7.08 9.67
C ASP A 127 -17.04 5.90 9.12
N LEU A 128 -17.60 5.18 8.15
CA LEU A 128 -16.92 4.09 7.46
C LEU A 128 -15.70 4.61 6.70
N ASN A 129 -15.86 5.65 5.90
CA ASN A 129 -14.77 6.24 5.14
C ASN A 129 -13.68 6.78 6.07
N LYS A 130 -14.05 7.51 7.13
CA LYS A 130 -13.12 7.99 8.14
C LYS A 130 -12.36 6.86 8.82
N PHE A 131 -13.02 5.73 9.11
CA PHE A 131 -12.38 4.55 9.68
C PHE A 131 -11.40 3.90 8.71
N LEU A 132 -11.78 3.73 7.43
CA LEU A 132 -10.91 3.17 6.40
C LEU A 132 -9.72 4.06 6.10
N ASP A 133 -9.85 5.37 6.23
CA ASP A 133 -8.74 6.32 6.09
C ASP A 133 -7.61 6.13 7.12
N ASP A 134 -7.89 5.50 8.25
CA ASP A 134 -6.86 5.14 9.25
C ASP A 134 -5.99 3.94 8.80
N PHE A 135 -6.36 3.27 7.71
CA PHE A 135 -5.62 2.15 7.15
C PHE A 135 -4.93 2.55 5.85
N ARG A 136 -3.82 1.90 5.57
CA ARG A 136 -3.11 1.99 4.32
C ARG A 136 -2.79 0.58 3.85
N PHE A 137 -3.47 0.13 2.82
CA PHE A 137 -3.17 -1.12 2.16
C PHE A 137 -2.10 -0.90 1.08
N ILE A 138 -1.08 -1.74 1.07
CA ILE A 138 0.00 -1.72 0.06
C ILE A 138 0.03 -3.07 -0.61
N PHE A 139 -0.53 -3.14 -1.81
CA PHE A 139 -0.46 -4.34 -2.63
C PHE A 139 0.83 -4.36 -3.43
N VAL A 140 1.58 -5.45 -3.29
CA VAL A 140 2.84 -5.66 -4.00
C VAL A 140 2.71 -6.91 -4.86
N GLU A 141 2.64 -6.71 -6.17
CA GLU A 141 2.63 -7.82 -7.12
C GLU A 141 4.06 -8.19 -7.54
N SER A 142 4.36 -9.49 -7.63
CA SER A 142 5.72 -9.97 -7.91
C SER A 142 6.24 -9.58 -9.30
N SER A 143 5.34 -9.30 -10.23
CA SER A 143 5.65 -8.94 -11.62
C SER A 143 5.68 -7.42 -11.88
N ASN A 144 5.08 -6.61 -11.01
CA ASN A 144 4.97 -5.16 -11.19
C ASN A 144 5.19 -4.45 -9.85
N VAL A 145 6.44 -4.25 -9.54
CA VAL A 145 6.82 -3.45 -8.37
C VAL A 145 6.89 -2.00 -8.81
N ASP A 146 5.84 -1.23 -8.53
CA ASP A 146 5.81 0.19 -8.85
C ASP A 146 6.52 1.00 -7.75
N ILE A 147 7.86 0.85 -7.69
CA ILE A 147 8.71 1.63 -6.78
C ILE A 147 8.53 3.13 -6.99
N PRO A 148 8.42 3.66 -8.23
CA PRO A 148 8.13 5.08 -8.49
C PRO A 148 6.91 5.60 -7.73
N VAL A 149 5.82 4.86 -7.67
CA VAL A 149 4.62 5.26 -6.92
C VAL A 149 4.89 5.37 -5.42
N LEU A 150 5.62 4.42 -4.83
CA LEU A 150 5.98 4.49 -3.40
C LEU A 150 6.93 5.66 -3.10
N VAL A 151 7.90 5.89 -3.98
CA VAL A 151 8.81 7.03 -3.89
C VAL A 151 8.04 8.34 -3.99
N ALA A 152 7.14 8.47 -4.96
CA ALA A 152 6.29 9.66 -5.11
C ALA A 152 5.44 9.91 -3.85
N GLN A 153 4.90 8.86 -3.22
CA GLN A 153 4.15 8.99 -1.98
C GLN A 153 4.99 9.45 -0.80
N ILE A 154 6.22 8.93 -0.64
CA ILE A 154 7.16 9.36 0.40
C ILE A 154 7.54 10.83 0.17
N THR A 155 7.87 11.19 -1.06
CA THR A 155 8.23 12.55 -1.45
C THR A 155 7.10 13.52 -1.20
N LYS A 156 5.88 13.20 -1.66
CA LYS A 156 4.69 14.03 -1.44
C LYS A 156 4.45 14.29 0.04
N THR A 157 4.55 13.27 0.89
CA THR A 157 4.29 13.42 2.32
C THR A 157 5.34 14.30 3.02
N ASN A 158 6.61 14.19 2.65
CA ASN A 158 7.70 14.91 3.32
C ASN A 158 7.96 16.29 2.69
N VAL A 159 7.88 16.39 1.37
CA VAL A 159 8.18 17.62 0.62
C VAL A 159 7.05 18.65 0.75
N LEU A 160 5.77 18.23 0.68
CA LEU A 160 4.65 19.16 0.85
C LEU A 160 4.59 19.77 2.24
N SER A 161 4.99 19.02 3.28
CA SER A 161 5.08 19.59 4.64
C SER A 161 6.15 20.69 4.74
N GLY A 162 7.19 20.61 3.93
CA GLY A 162 8.20 21.66 3.77
C GLY A 162 7.69 22.91 3.06
N LEU A 163 6.92 22.71 1.97
CA LEU A 163 6.30 23.81 1.20
C LEU A 163 5.37 24.69 2.05
N ASP A 164 4.56 24.09 2.93
CA ASP A 164 3.66 24.81 3.80
C ASP A 164 4.40 25.68 4.82
N LYS A 165 5.61 25.27 5.23
CA LYS A 165 6.48 26.08 6.11
C LYS A 165 7.10 27.28 5.36
N LEU A 166 7.41 27.13 4.06
CA LEU A 166 8.01 28.16 3.22
C LEU A 166 7.00 29.25 2.80
N ARG A 167 5.73 28.90 2.67
CA ARG A 167 4.62 29.84 2.35
C ARG A 167 4.51 31.00 3.36
N LYS A 168 5.01 30.84 4.57
CA LYS A 168 4.95 31.84 5.63
C LYS A 168 6.10 32.87 5.60
N LYS A 169 7.09 32.72 4.71
CA LYS A 169 8.23 33.63 4.58
C LYS A 169 8.14 34.42 3.28
N GLN A 170 8.10 35.75 3.36
CA GLN A 170 8.16 36.63 2.19
C GLN A 170 9.58 36.62 1.60
N SER A 171 9.79 35.88 0.53
CA SER A 171 11.04 35.86 -0.21
C SER A 171 10.77 35.77 -1.71
N LYS A 172 11.77 36.17 -2.54
CA LYS A 172 11.64 36.11 -4.00
C LYS A 172 11.34 34.69 -4.45
N PRO A 173 10.52 34.46 -5.48
CA PRO A 173 10.10 33.11 -5.90
C PRO A 173 11.26 32.15 -6.17
N LEU A 174 12.39 32.66 -6.64
CA LEU A 174 13.58 31.86 -6.92
C LEU A 174 14.29 31.39 -5.64
N ASP A 175 14.36 32.24 -4.63
CA ASP A 175 14.97 31.91 -3.34
C ASP A 175 14.10 30.93 -2.59
N ILE A 176 12.77 31.04 -2.73
CA ILE A 176 11.82 30.05 -2.18
C ILE A 176 12.07 28.67 -2.78
N LEU A 177 12.26 28.61 -4.10
CA LEU A 177 12.51 27.34 -4.80
C LEU A 177 13.86 26.73 -4.43
N LYS A 178 14.93 27.55 -4.37
CA LYS A 178 16.26 27.10 -3.94
C LYS A 178 16.27 26.61 -2.50
N ASN A 179 15.66 27.38 -1.61
CA ASN A 179 15.53 27.02 -0.20
C ASN A 179 14.67 25.75 -0.04
N PHE A 180 13.61 25.63 -0.85
CA PHE A 180 12.77 24.45 -0.88
C PHE A 180 13.56 23.19 -1.28
N ILE A 181 14.37 23.27 -2.34
CA ILE A 181 15.21 22.15 -2.75
C ILE A 181 16.17 21.76 -1.63
N SER A 182 16.91 22.75 -1.11
CA SER A 182 17.89 22.51 -0.05
C SER A 182 17.28 21.92 1.22
N GLU A 183 16.13 22.43 1.67
CA GLU A 183 15.42 21.89 2.83
C GLU A 183 14.81 20.52 2.56
N SER A 184 14.37 20.27 1.33
CA SER A 184 13.86 18.97 0.90
C SER A 184 14.98 17.94 0.83
N GLU A 185 16.14 18.30 0.28
CA GLU A 185 17.32 17.43 0.27
C GLU A 185 17.76 17.07 1.68
N LYS A 186 17.84 18.04 2.60
CA LYS A 186 18.14 17.79 4.02
C LYS A 186 17.11 16.88 4.68
N SER A 187 15.83 17.11 4.39
CA SER A 187 14.76 16.28 4.94
C SER A 187 14.84 14.84 4.44
N LEU A 188 15.29 14.64 3.21
CA LEU A 188 15.43 13.32 2.60
C LEU A 188 16.72 12.61 2.99
N GLN A 189 17.78 13.33 3.38
CA GLN A 189 19.03 12.72 3.85
C GLN A 189 18.82 11.74 4.99
N ASN A 190 18.02 12.10 5.98
CA ASN A 190 17.67 11.19 7.09
C ASN A 190 16.89 9.97 6.61
N ILE A 191 16.06 10.15 5.59
CA ILE A 191 15.28 9.07 4.98
C ILE A 191 16.21 8.14 4.20
N GLU A 192 17.13 8.69 3.40
CA GLU A 192 18.17 7.96 2.67
C GLU A 192 18.98 7.06 3.60
N VAL A 193 19.45 7.62 4.72
CA VAL A 193 20.20 6.87 5.74
C VAL A 193 19.38 5.72 6.31
N ASN A 194 18.12 5.97 6.69
CA ASN A 194 17.27 4.95 7.28
C ASN A 194 16.90 3.84 6.27
N ILE A 195 16.60 4.22 5.03
CA ILE A 195 16.29 3.24 3.97
C ILE A 195 17.54 2.44 3.61
N SER A 196 18.70 3.10 3.46
CA SER A 196 19.98 2.44 3.18
C SER A 196 20.35 1.44 4.28
N LYS A 197 20.14 1.80 5.55
CA LYS A 197 20.34 0.87 6.67
C LYS A 197 19.39 -0.33 6.61
N ASN A 198 18.10 -0.08 6.42
CA ASN A 198 17.12 -1.17 6.29
C ASN A 198 17.43 -2.07 5.09
N PHE A 199 17.87 -1.47 3.97
CA PHE A 199 18.24 -2.20 2.78
C PHE A 199 19.42 -3.14 3.04
N LYS A 200 20.46 -2.66 3.72
CA LYS A 200 21.61 -3.48 4.11
C LYS A 200 21.22 -4.61 5.05
N GLU A 201 20.43 -4.32 6.08
CA GLU A 201 19.91 -5.33 7.02
C GLU A 201 19.12 -6.42 6.32
N PHE A 202 18.28 -6.08 5.34
CA PHE A 202 17.54 -7.08 4.55
C PHE A 202 18.44 -7.87 3.62
N ALA A 203 19.39 -7.20 2.95
CA ALA A 203 20.32 -7.84 2.04
C ALA A 203 21.24 -8.83 2.77
N GLU A 204 21.73 -8.49 3.97
CA GLU A 204 22.51 -9.38 4.82
C GLU A 204 21.68 -10.56 5.33
N GLY A 205 20.39 -10.35 5.65
CA GLY A 205 19.48 -11.40 6.11
C GLY A 205 19.09 -12.42 5.03
N VAL A 206 19.31 -12.12 3.76
CA VAL A 206 19.00 -12.98 2.61
C VAL A 206 20.27 -13.61 2.02
N GLY A 207 21.31 -13.77 2.80
CA GLY A 207 22.68 -14.18 2.53
C GLY A 207 22.99 -14.93 1.22
N THR A 208 22.14 -15.87 0.80
CA THR A 208 22.32 -16.64 -0.44
C THR A 208 22.13 -15.83 -1.74
N PHE A 209 21.40 -14.69 -1.69
CA PHE A 209 21.18 -13.83 -2.86
C PHE A 209 22.24 -12.75 -3.03
N THR A 210 23.04 -12.53 -2.01
CA THR A 210 24.03 -11.43 -1.97
C THR A 210 25.46 -11.97 -1.95
N GLU A 211 25.65 -13.27 -2.08
CA GLU A 211 26.96 -13.90 -2.16
C GLU A 211 27.72 -13.35 -3.38
N GLY A 212 28.88 -12.75 -3.13
CA GLY A 212 29.69 -12.11 -4.16
C GLY A 212 29.34 -10.64 -4.48
N LEU A 213 28.40 -10.01 -3.77
CA LEU A 213 28.08 -8.60 -3.92
C LEU A 213 28.65 -7.78 -2.76
N GLU A 214 29.34 -6.68 -3.09
CA GLU A 214 29.87 -5.74 -2.10
C GLU A 214 28.75 -4.82 -1.56
N ILE A 215 27.84 -5.38 -0.75
CA ILE A 215 26.65 -4.67 -0.23
C ILE A 215 27.01 -3.52 0.71
N LYS A 216 28.19 -3.57 1.32
CA LYS A 216 28.66 -2.54 2.28
C LYS A 216 28.72 -1.15 1.66
N GLU A 217 28.95 -1.06 0.34
CA GLU A 217 29.03 0.20 -0.40
C GLU A 217 27.68 0.68 -0.95
N TRP A 218 26.62 -0.13 -0.82
CA TRP A 218 25.32 0.18 -1.39
C TRP A 218 24.57 1.18 -0.52
N GLY A 219 24.00 2.17 -1.17
CA GLY A 219 23.17 3.18 -0.54
C GLY A 219 22.01 3.59 -1.44
N VAL A 220 21.03 4.23 -0.86
CA VAL A 220 19.86 4.78 -1.55
C VAL A 220 20.01 6.30 -1.56
N LYS A 221 19.77 6.92 -2.71
CA LYS A 221 19.81 8.37 -2.88
C LYS A 221 18.57 8.86 -3.61
N PHE A 222 17.94 9.92 -3.09
CA PHE A 222 16.90 10.66 -3.79
C PHE A 222 17.54 11.73 -4.69
N ILE A 223 17.17 11.73 -5.95
CA ILE A 223 17.69 12.73 -6.91
C ILE A 223 16.58 13.73 -7.21
N PHE A 224 16.85 14.99 -6.93
CA PHE A 224 15.99 16.08 -7.31
C PHE A 224 16.30 16.57 -8.74
N PRO A 225 15.28 16.91 -9.52
CA PRO A 225 15.49 17.55 -10.81
C PRO A 225 16.11 18.94 -10.61
N LYS A 226 16.85 19.42 -11.62
CA LYS A 226 17.40 20.78 -11.61
C LYS A 226 16.25 21.79 -11.43
N TYR A 227 16.54 22.88 -10.72
CA TYR A 227 15.53 23.86 -10.29
C TYR A 227 14.70 24.49 -11.45
N GLU A 228 15.27 24.56 -12.65
CA GLU A 228 14.58 25.08 -13.83
C GLU A 228 13.39 24.20 -14.27
N LEU A 229 13.43 22.91 -13.99
CA LEU A 229 12.42 21.92 -14.35
C LEU A 229 11.35 21.73 -13.25
N LEU A 230 11.57 22.33 -12.10
CA LEU A 230 10.74 22.09 -10.91
C LEU A 230 9.32 22.63 -11.00
N ARG A 231 9.08 23.64 -11.83
CA ARG A 231 7.77 24.29 -11.94
C ARG A 231 6.68 23.32 -12.49
N GLU A 232 7.08 22.38 -13.30
CA GLU A 232 6.19 21.37 -13.91
C GLU A 232 6.22 20.02 -13.19
N ALA A 233 7.20 19.82 -12.35
CA ALA A 233 7.63 18.49 -11.91
C ALA A 233 7.49 18.17 -10.40
N ILE A 234 7.02 19.09 -9.59
CA ILE A 234 6.96 18.96 -8.10
C ILE A 234 6.15 17.74 -7.58
N GLY A 235 5.70 16.89 -8.40
CA GLY A 235 4.94 15.70 -7.95
C GLY A 235 5.42 14.38 -8.53
N THR A 236 6.12 14.38 -9.64
CA THR A 236 6.32 13.14 -10.42
C THR A 236 7.77 12.82 -10.72
N MET A 237 8.73 13.68 -10.40
CA MET A 237 10.10 13.56 -10.89
C MET A 237 11.19 13.25 -9.84
N VAL A 238 10.82 12.78 -8.66
CA VAL A 238 11.83 12.22 -7.76
C VAL A 238 12.06 10.78 -8.16
N SER A 239 13.25 10.52 -8.74
CA SER A 239 13.68 9.16 -9.01
C SER A 239 14.51 8.62 -7.84
N LEU A 240 14.38 7.34 -7.58
CA LEU A 240 15.19 6.64 -6.61
C LEU A 240 16.29 5.89 -7.33
N VAL A 241 17.53 6.20 -7.01
CA VAL A 241 18.69 5.53 -7.56
C VAL A 241 19.37 4.73 -6.47
N LEU A 242 19.67 3.47 -6.75
CA LEU A 242 20.49 2.67 -5.86
C LEU A 242 21.94 3.10 -6.02
N GLN A 243 22.53 3.62 -4.96
CA GLN A 243 23.90 4.07 -4.95
C GLN A 243 24.83 2.86 -4.78
N ASP A 244 25.42 2.43 -5.89
CA ASP A 244 26.54 1.50 -5.94
C ASP A 244 27.70 2.18 -6.69
N SER A 245 28.81 1.47 -6.93
CA SER A 245 29.96 1.97 -7.70
C SER A 245 29.59 2.55 -9.07
N ASN A 246 28.44 2.16 -9.64
CA ASN A 246 28.02 2.53 -11.00
C ASN A 246 26.82 3.47 -11.06
N GLN A 247 26.18 3.83 -9.95
CA GLN A 247 25.02 4.75 -9.85
C GLN A 247 23.94 4.53 -10.93
N LYS A 248 23.62 3.26 -11.23
CA LYS A 248 22.62 2.93 -12.26
C LYS A 248 21.21 3.08 -11.73
N GLU A 249 20.28 3.43 -12.62
CA GLU A 249 18.87 3.46 -12.32
C GLU A 249 18.38 2.09 -11.81
N LEU A 250 17.34 2.12 -11.00
CA LEU A 250 16.82 0.93 -10.32
C LEU A 250 16.35 -0.15 -11.32
N ASP A 251 15.80 0.26 -12.45
CA ASP A 251 15.33 -0.64 -13.50
C ASP A 251 16.45 -1.46 -14.14
N ALA A 252 17.70 -0.96 -14.07
CA ALA A 252 18.87 -1.68 -14.51
C ALA A 252 19.40 -2.71 -13.49
N LYS A 253 18.76 -2.80 -12.30
CA LYS A 253 19.14 -3.75 -11.24
C LYS A 253 18.27 -4.99 -11.27
N GLY A 254 18.82 -6.10 -10.83
CA GLY A 254 18.08 -7.38 -10.75
C GLY A 254 16.83 -7.29 -9.86
N SER A 255 15.81 -8.06 -10.20
CA SER A 255 14.51 -8.05 -9.50
C SER A 255 14.59 -8.35 -8.00
N GLY A 256 15.58 -9.12 -7.56
CA GLY A 256 15.82 -9.39 -6.14
C GLY A 256 16.15 -8.11 -5.36
N ILE A 257 17.04 -7.29 -5.90
CA ILE A 257 17.46 -6.01 -5.30
C ILE A 257 16.28 -5.02 -5.26
N GLN A 258 15.52 -4.93 -6.35
CA GLN A 258 14.33 -4.09 -6.39
C GLN A 258 13.33 -4.47 -5.28
N ARG A 259 13.13 -5.78 -5.03
CA ARG A 259 12.24 -6.28 -3.97
C ARG A 259 12.75 -5.96 -2.56
N ILE A 260 14.06 -6.08 -2.32
CA ILE A 260 14.66 -5.71 -1.03
C ILE A 260 14.46 -4.22 -0.77
N LEU A 261 14.71 -3.38 -1.77
CA LEU A 261 14.48 -1.94 -1.67
C LEU A 261 13.00 -1.62 -1.40
N LEU A 262 12.09 -2.28 -2.12
CA LEU A 262 10.65 -2.15 -1.89
C LEU A 262 10.28 -2.46 -0.44
N LEU A 263 10.75 -3.57 0.12
CA LEU A 263 10.50 -3.93 1.52
C LEU A 263 11.06 -2.86 2.48
N SER A 264 12.20 -2.28 2.16
CA SER A 264 12.80 -1.18 2.95
C SER A 264 11.94 0.08 2.90
N LEU A 265 11.40 0.44 1.74
CA LEU A 265 10.46 1.56 1.58
C LEU A 265 9.16 1.32 2.36
N ILE A 266 8.58 0.12 2.25
CA ILE A 266 7.37 -0.25 3.00
C ILE A 266 7.63 -0.18 4.51
N LYS A 267 8.76 -0.73 4.99
CA LYS A 267 9.17 -0.65 6.40
C LYS A 267 9.32 0.80 6.87
N TYR A 268 9.90 1.66 6.03
CA TYR A 268 9.99 3.09 6.32
C TYR A 268 8.61 3.75 6.40
N ILE A 269 7.73 3.52 5.43
CA ILE A 269 6.37 4.04 5.42
C ILE A 269 5.61 3.58 6.67
N SER A 270 5.70 2.29 7.04
CA SER A 270 5.00 1.73 8.19
C SER A 270 5.43 2.36 9.51
N LYS A 271 6.70 2.71 9.66
CA LYS A 271 7.23 3.36 10.86
C LYS A 271 6.85 4.84 10.97
N ASN A 272 6.70 5.53 9.83
CA ASN A 272 6.54 6.98 9.78
C ASN A 272 5.11 7.44 9.45
N THR A 273 4.18 6.52 9.25
CA THR A 273 2.77 6.85 9.07
C THR A 273 2.00 6.72 10.37
N LYS A 274 1.01 7.59 10.56
CA LYS A 274 0.02 7.44 11.64
C LYS A 274 -1.03 6.38 11.31
N LYS A 275 -1.09 5.95 10.05
CA LYS A 275 -2.03 4.95 9.55
C LYS A 275 -1.53 3.54 9.83
N THR A 276 -2.44 2.62 10.04
CA THR A 276 -2.11 1.19 10.10
C THR A 276 -1.80 0.70 8.69
N VAL A 277 -0.58 0.22 8.47
CA VAL A 277 -0.17 -0.36 7.17
C VAL A 277 -0.52 -1.84 7.16
N ILE A 278 -1.13 -2.28 6.08
CA ILE A 278 -1.57 -3.66 5.84
C ILE A 278 -0.90 -4.17 4.57
#